data_6b863d19b2b36cecb8cd6cc0b35c0e8c
#
_entry.id   6b863d19b2b36cecb8cd6cc0b35c0e8c
#
_cell.length_a   1.000
_cell.length_b   1.000
_cell.length_c   1.000
_cell.angle_alpha   90.00
_cell.angle_beta   90.00
_cell.angle_gamma   90.00
#
_symmetry.space_group_name_H-M   'P 1'
#
loop_
_entity.id
_entity.type
_entity.pdbx_description
1 polymer ?
#
loop_
_entity_poly.entity_id
_entity_poly.type
_entity_poly.pdbx_seq_one_letter_code
_entity_poly.pdbx_strand_id
1 'polypeptide(L)'
;MSENHDWSKLCPDILRKIIESLSSLDFYRAKIVCSDWYSVWKTCVKRPLRPWRIIYRAKYYISTSLMLFDPDEDKIYKNLVGVSDESYRLASSGNWLLMADSRLDFYIVNLLTGKRINLPPMESKIRGAQARFVQSKYFYKSRYICFDNCNSIRISEKEVFESKRAAVLWIDERTGDYFVAWIFNKHYLFTHKKGDDSWCWNRKWTKPGYLDLAYKNNKLYIYNTDNYIKIFDFSGDYPKEDIENNPYHNRPLQYIRGPGEVLLSKRIAIQKSGEVLIILRVIKGYNFLFWIFKMNFERRKWERVDSIGDDEMIIFGHGLTVRAPVQDIGDGVKSGSICFVEYDRQPFSGVFDLATGKVTRPNKFRYHMSYSHWFLPGFA
;
A
#
# COMPACT_ATOMS: atom_id res chain seq x y z
N MET A 1 -16.88 -14.55 45.35
CA MET A 1 -15.49 -14.20 45.06
C MET A 1 -15.15 -14.83 43.74
N SER A 2 -15.11 -14.05 42.61
CA SER A 2 -14.68 -14.59 41.34
C SER A 2 -13.15 -14.66 41.37
N GLU A 3 -12.61 -15.87 41.37
CA GLU A 3 -11.16 -16.05 41.13
C GLU A 3 -10.83 -15.42 39.77
N ASN A 4 -10.10 -14.32 39.78
CA ASN A 4 -9.50 -13.75 38.60
C ASN A 4 -8.46 -14.74 38.08
N HIS A 5 -8.83 -15.63 37.19
CA HIS A 5 -7.89 -16.47 36.48
C HIS A 5 -6.92 -15.61 35.66
N ASP A 6 -5.69 -15.59 36.10
CA ASP A 6 -4.60 -14.87 35.42
C ASP A 6 -4.17 -15.67 34.18
N TRP A 7 -4.71 -15.31 33.02
CA TRP A 7 -4.43 -15.95 31.73
C TRP A 7 -2.95 -15.86 31.31
N SER A 8 -2.15 -15.01 31.96
CA SER A 8 -0.70 -14.93 31.70
C SER A 8 0.07 -16.11 32.27
N LYS A 9 -0.50 -16.84 33.25
CA LYS A 9 0.14 -17.97 33.96
C LYS A 9 -0.22 -19.35 33.40
N LEU A 10 -0.79 -19.42 32.21
CA LEU A 10 -1.10 -20.71 31.57
C LEU A 10 0.20 -21.47 31.23
N CYS A 11 0.16 -22.80 31.43
CA CYS A 11 1.22 -23.67 30.94
C CYS A 11 1.43 -23.48 29.42
N PRO A 12 2.67 -23.34 28.94
CA PRO A 12 2.97 -23.09 27.52
C PRO A 12 2.31 -24.06 26.54
N ASP A 13 2.16 -25.34 26.93
CA ASP A 13 1.53 -26.34 26.05
C ASP A 13 0.02 -26.15 25.92
N ILE A 14 -0.64 -25.76 27.03
CA ILE A 14 -2.08 -25.40 26.98
C ILE A 14 -2.26 -24.14 26.17
N LEU A 15 -1.44 -23.13 26.42
CA LEU A 15 -1.49 -21.87 25.68
C LEU A 15 -1.25 -22.08 24.20
N ARG A 16 -0.32 -22.97 23.80
CA ARG A 16 -0.09 -23.32 22.39
C ARG A 16 -1.36 -23.91 21.75
N LYS A 17 -2.00 -24.87 22.42
CA LYS A 17 -3.26 -25.46 21.94
C LYS A 17 -4.36 -24.41 21.76
N ILE A 18 -4.47 -23.48 22.69
CA ILE A 18 -5.42 -22.37 22.61
C ILE A 18 -5.09 -21.52 21.38
N ILE A 19 -3.84 -21.04 21.24
CA ILE A 19 -3.42 -20.17 20.14
C ILE A 19 -3.63 -20.86 18.78
N GLU A 20 -3.30 -22.15 18.66
CA GLU A 20 -3.46 -22.91 17.42
C GLU A 20 -4.94 -23.17 17.06
N SER A 21 -5.86 -23.13 18.04
CA SER A 21 -7.31 -23.27 17.81
C SER A 21 -8.01 -21.96 17.46
N LEU A 22 -7.34 -20.81 17.61
CA LEU A 22 -7.94 -19.50 17.32
C LEU A 22 -8.25 -19.32 15.83
N SER A 23 -9.20 -18.41 15.54
CA SER A 23 -9.41 -17.91 14.18
C SER A 23 -8.12 -17.26 13.62
N SER A 24 -8.00 -17.16 12.32
CA SER A 24 -6.82 -16.52 11.70
C SER A 24 -6.57 -15.12 12.25
N LEU A 25 -7.62 -14.31 12.40
CA LEU A 25 -7.50 -12.96 12.95
C LEU A 25 -7.04 -12.97 14.41
N ASP A 26 -7.65 -13.82 15.22
CA ASP A 26 -7.31 -13.90 16.66
C ASP A 26 -5.96 -14.57 16.89
N PHE A 27 -5.53 -15.48 16.02
CA PHE A 27 -4.18 -16.00 16.01
C PHE A 27 -3.13 -14.88 15.86
N TYR A 28 -3.34 -13.92 14.96
CA TYR A 28 -2.46 -12.76 14.85
C TYR A 28 -2.58 -11.79 16.02
N ARG A 29 -3.76 -11.68 16.65
CA ARG A 29 -3.96 -10.87 17.86
C ARG A 29 -3.31 -11.47 19.08
N ALA A 30 -3.22 -12.79 19.17
CA ALA A 30 -2.62 -13.50 20.30
C ALA A 30 -1.18 -13.02 20.59
N LYS A 31 -0.40 -12.67 19.58
CA LYS A 31 0.99 -12.18 19.73
C LYS A 31 1.13 -10.87 20.50
N ILE A 32 0.05 -10.11 20.70
CA ILE A 32 0.07 -8.79 21.35
C ILE A 32 -0.57 -8.77 22.74
N VAL A 33 -1.03 -9.93 23.24
CA VAL A 33 -1.67 -10.03 24.54
C VAL A 33 -0.67 -9.77 25.67
N CYS A 34 0.45 -10.50 25.70
CA CYS A 34 1.57 -10.28 26.61
C CYS A 34 2.84 -10.97 26.10
N SER A 35 3.97 -10.83 26.81
CA SER A 35 5.27 -11.42 26.47
C SER A 35 5.22 -12.96 26.39
N ASP A 36 4.49 -13.59 27.29
CA ASP A 36 4.39 -15.05 27.35
C ASP A 36 3.58 -15.60 26.19
N TRP A 37 2.46 -14.96 25.87
CA TRP A 37 1.68 -15.27 24.68
C TRP A 37 2.50 -15.10 23.40
N TYR A 38 3.29 -14.02 23.30
CA TYR A 38 4.18 -13.80 22.16
C TYR A 38 5.25 -14.88 22.04
N SER A 39 5.83 -15.31 23.18
CA SER A 39 6.86 -16.36 23.22
C SER A 39 6.31 -17.71 22.75
N VAL A 40 5.12 -18.08 23.22
CA VAL A 40 4.45 -19.33 22.80
C VAL A 40 3.98 -19.20 21.34
N TRP A 41 3.41 -18.06 20.95
CA TRP A 41 2.96 -17.81 19.55
C TRP A 41 4.08 -18.05 18.53
N LYS A 42 5.33 -17.69 18.85
CA LYS A 42 6.48 -17.95 17.97
C LYS A 42 6.73 -19.42 17.72
N THR A 43 6.35 -20.28 18.66
CA THR A 43 6.54 -21.74 18.57
C THR A 43 5.36 -22.47 17.93
N CYS A 44 4.22 -21.79 17.77
CA CYS A 44 3.05 -22.36 17.09
C CYS A 44 3.32 -22.63 15.62
N VAL A 45 2.62 -23.61 15.07
CA VAL A 45 2.69 -23.92 13.63
C VAL A 45 2.29 -22.69 12.84
N LYS A 46 3.22 -22.18 12.05
CA LYS A 46 2.96 -21.04 11.18
C LYS A 46 1.99 -21.46 10.10
N ARG A 47 0.79 -20.90 10.14
CA ARG A 47 -0.16 -21.05 9.03
C ARG A 47 0.42 -20.38 7.80
N PRO A 48 0.30 -21.00 6.60
CA PRO A 48 0.70 -20.34 5.36
C PRO A 48 -0.09 -19.03 5.25
N LEU A 49 0.63 -17.95 5.03
CA LEU A 49 0.03 -16.62 4.93
C LEU A 49 -0.61 -16.47 3.54
N ARG A 50 -1.92 -16.61 3.48
CA ARG A 50 -2.66 -16.20 2.28
C ARG A 50 -2.89 -14.70 2.31
N PRO A 51 -2.80 -14.01 1.18
CA PRO A 51 -3.21 -12.63 1.13
C PRO A 51 -4.71 -12.50 1.40
N TRP A 52 -5.04 -11.70 2.39
CA TRP A 52 -6.41 -11.31 2.69
C TRP A 52 -6.87 -10.19 1.75
N ARG A 53 -8.11 -9.79 1.85
CA ARG A 53 -8.65 -8.70 1.06
C ARG A 53 -9.37 -7.69 1.91
N ILE A 54 -9.02 -6.44 1.71
CA ILE A 54 -9.78 -5.30 2.20
C ILE A 54 -10.86 -5.04 1.18
N ILE A 55 -12.11 -5.06 1.63
CA ILE A 55 -13.28 -4.90 0.80
C ILE A 55 -14.02 -3.65 1.23
N TYR A 56 -14.45 -2.86 0.25
CA TYR A 56 -15.28 -1.69 0.48
C TYR A 56 -16.73 -1.99 0.08
N ARG A 57 -17.66 -1.74 0.96
CA ARG A 57 -19.07 -1.79 0.62
C ARG A 57 -19.44 -0.47 -0.08
N ALA A 58 -19.53 -0.51 -1.39
CA ALA A 58 -20.04 0.63 -2.15
C ALA A 58 -21.56 0.71 -2.02
N LYS A 59 -22.06 1.83 -1.49
CA LYS A 59 -23.46 2.20 -1.61
C LYS A 59 -23.51 3.53 -2.36
N TYR A 60 -23.96 3.50 -3.63
CA TYR A 60 -24.11 4.69 -4.47
C TYR A 60 -22.87 5.60 -4.52
N TYR A 61 -21.67 5.01 -4.80
CA TYR A 61 -20.38 5.74 -4.89
C TYR A 61 -19.83 6.30 -3.58
N ILE A 62 -20.48 6.04 -2.44
CA ILE A 62 -19.97 6.40 -1.13
C ILE A 62 -19.62 5.10 -0.40
N SER A 63 -18.35 4.90 -0.07
CA SER A 63 -17.93 3.78 0.75
C SER A 63 -18.38 3.99 2.18
N THR A 64 -19.17 3.08 2.72
CA THR A 64 -19.72 3.23 4.07
C THR A 64 -19.00 2.39 5.11
N SER A 65 -18.28 1.35 4.71
CA SER A 65 -17.55 0.51 5.67
C SER A 65 -16.45 -0.29 5.01
N LEU A 66 -15.32 -0.36 5.68
CA LEU A 66 -14.19 -1.22 5.33
C LEU A 66 -14.41 -2.58 6.00
N MET A 67 -14.27 -3.65 5.23
CA MET A 67 -14.39 -5.02 5.70
C MET A 67 -13.10 -5.77 5.34
N LEU A 68 -12.77 -6.81 6.10
CA LEU A 68 -11.62 -7.66 5.86
C LEU A 68 -12.11 -9.08 5.55
N PHE A 69 -11.71 -9.61 4.40
CA PHE A 69 -12.01 -10.98 4.00
C PHE A 69 -10.80 -11.88 4.22
N ASP A 70 -11.02 -12.93 4.98
CA ASP A 70 -10.08 -14.01 5.20
C ASP A 70 -10.42 -15.18 4.26
N PRO A 71 -9.56 -15.51 3.30
CA PRO A 71 -9.82 -16.59 2.35
C PRO A 71 -9.64 -17.99 2.97
N ASP A 72 -8.93 -18.12 4.09
CA ASP A 72 -8.71 -19.41 4.75
C ASP A 72 -9.95 -19.87 5.50
N GLU A 73 -10.65 -18.94 6.17
CA GLU A 73 -11.87 -19.22 6.91
C GLU A 73 -13.15 -18.92 6.11
N ASP A 74 -13.03 -18.39 4.88
CA ASP A 74 -14.15 -17.88 4.07
C ASP A 74 -15.03 -16.89 4.86
N LYS A 75 -14.38 -16.02 5.65
CA LYS A 75 -15.01 -15.16 6.65
C LYS A 75 -14.79 -13.68 6.35
N ILE A 76 -15.84 -12.90 6.55
CA ILE A 76 -15.79 -11.44 6.45
C ILE A 76 -15.86 -10.83 7.85
N TYR A 77 -14.83 -10.10 8.22
CA TYR A 77 -14.77 -9.29 9.43
C TYR A 77 -15.28 -7.89 9.12
N LYS A 78 -16.30 -7.47 9.86
CA LYS A 78 -16.92 -6.14 9.78
C LYS A 78 -16.54 -5.33 11.01
N ASN A 79 -16.79 -4.01 10.97
CA ASN A 79 -16.60 -3.12 12.11
C ASN A 79 -15.15 -3.20 12.66
N LEU A 80 -14.19 -2.98 11.78
CA LEU A 80 -12.77 -3.01 12.13
C LEU A 80 -12.45 -1.88 13.12
N VAL A 81 -11.89 -2.25 14.27
CA VAL A 81 -11.55 -1.30 15.33
C VAL A 81 -10.53 -0.27 14.83
N GLY A 82 -10.71 0.99 15.19
CA GLY A 82 -9.81 2.09 14.81
C GLY A 82 -10.03 2.65 13.41
N VAL A 83 -10.88 2.03 12.59
CA VAL A 83 -11.23 2.52 11.25
C VAL A 83 -12.47 3.40 11.36
N SER A 84 -12.36 4.64 10.86
CA SER A 84 -13.51 5.55 10.77
C SER A 84 -14.37 5.19 9.57
N ASP A 85 -15.68 5.45 9.69
CA ASP A 85 -16.60 5.35 8.56
C ASP A 85 -16.18 6.34 7.45
N GLU A 86 -16.56 6.03 6.22
CA GLU A 86 -16.24 6.85 5.04
C GLU A 86 -14.74 7.10 4.85
N SER A 87 -13.90 6.16 5.29
CA SER A 87 -12.44 6.24 5.13
C SER A 87 -11.94 5.39 3.99
N TYR A 88 -10.86 5.85 3.37
CA TYR A 88 -10.23 5.22 2.21
C TYR A 88 -8.79 4.85 2.52
N ARG A 89 -8.39 3.66 2.11
CA ARG A 89 -6.99 3.24 2.17
C ARG A 89 -6.19 3.90 1.05
N LEU A 90 -5.05 4.46 1.42
CA LEU A 90 -4.08 5.04 0.49
C LEU A 90 -2.88 4.12 0.29
N ALA A 91 -2.35 3.55 1.38
CA ALA A 91 -1.21 2.64 1.36
C ALA A 91 -1.33 1.59 2.47
N SER A 92 -0.46 0.60 2.44
CA SER A 92 -0.33 -0.39 3.52
C SER A 92 1.13 -0.81 3.73
N SER A 93 1.45 -1.18 4.98
CA SER A 93 2.73 -1.75 5.39
C SER A 93 2.45 -2.81 6.45
N GLY A 94 2.62 -4.09 6.11
CA GLY A 94 2.24 -5.19 7.00
C GLY A 94 0.78 -5.08 7.46
N ASN A 95 0.56 -5.04 8.78
CA ASN A 95 -0.77 -4.91 9.37
C ASN A 95 -1.31 -3.49 9.42
N TRP A 96 -0.55 -2.52 8.95
CA TRP A 96 -0.86 -1.10 9.06
C TRP A 96 -1.38 -0.53 7.75
N LEU A 97 -2.40 0.29 7.85
CA LEU A 97 -2.97 1.03 6.73
C LEU A 97 -2.79 2.52 6.93
N LEU A 98 -2.44 3.23 5.88
CA LEU A 98 -2.61 4.67 5.77
C LEU A 98 -4.01 4.93 5.25
N MET A 99 -4.80 5.66 6.01
CA MET A 99 -6.19 5.98 5.73
C MET A 99 -6.36 7.48 5.59
N ALA A 100 -7.33 7.88 4.79
CA ALA A 100 -7.86 9.23 4.76
C ALA A 100 -9.38 9.17 4.83
N ASP A 101 -10.00 9.98 5.66
CA ASP A 101 -11.47 10.11 5.72
C ASP A 101 -11.99 11.14 4.69
N SER A 102 -13.30 11.33 4.65
CA SER A 102 -13.95 12.29 3.75
C SER A 102 -13.59 13.76 4.05
N ARG A 103 -13.01 14.04 5.22
CA ARG A 103 -12.50 15.37 5.60
C ARG A 103 -11.04 15.58 5.18
N LEU A 104 -10.38 14.54 4.63
CA LEU A 104 -8.94 14.48 4.42
C LEU A 104 -8.14 14.51 5.72
N ASP A 105 -8.73 13.99 6.80
CA ASP A 105 -7.99 13.68 8.00
C ASP A 105 -7.27 12.34 7.79
N PHE A 106 -5.95 12.40 7.87
CA PHE A 106 -5.10 11.24 7.65
C PHE A 106 -4.82 10.54 8.96
N TYR A 107 -4.81 9.22 8.93
CA TYR A 107 -4.40 8.41 10.07
C TYR A 107 -3.79 7.08 9.63
N ILE A 108 -2.98 6.50 10.51
CA ILE A 108 -2.42 5.18 10.35
C ILE A 108 -3.14 4.26 11.33
N VAL A 109 -3.60 3.11 10.89
CA VAL A 109 -4.31 2.14 11.74
C VAL A 109 -3.77 0.74 11.54
N ASN A 110 -3.56 0.03 12.65
CA ASN A 110 -3.25 -1.40 12.63
C ASN A 110 -4.56 -2.20 12.63
N LEU A 111 -4.80 -2.96 11.56
CA LEU A 111 -6.05 -3.71 11.39
C LEU A 111 -6.25 -4.83 12.40
N LEU A 112 -5.18 -5.37 12.97
CA LEU A 112 -5.28 -6.47 13.93
C LEU A 112 -5.57 -5.95 15.34
N THR A 113 -4.92 -4.84 15.73
CA THR A 113 -4.99 -4.32 17.11
C THR A 113 -6.00 -3.19 17.27
N GLY A 114 -6.36 -2.53 16.18
CA GLY A 114 -7.12 -1.28 16.21
C GLY A 114 -6.30 -0.05 16.68
N LYS A 115 -4.99 -0.22 16.95
CA LYS A 115 -4.13 0.92 17.32
C LYS A 115 -4.11 1.94 16.21
N ARG A 116 -4.37 3.22 16.57
CA ARG A 116 -4.47 4.32 15.63
C ARG A 116 -3.45 5.42 15.96
N ILE A 117 -2.86 5.99 14.91
CA ILE A 117 -1.97 7.15 14.95
C ILE A 117 -2.62 8.20 14.07
N ASN A 118 -3.10 9.29 14.65
CA ASN A 118 -3.63 10.42 13.88
C ASN A 118 -2.46 11.24 13.35
N LEU A 119 -2.52 11.60 12.08
CA LEU A 119 -1.55 12.49 11.45
C LEU A 119 -2.04 13.93 11.54
N PRO A 120 -1.15 14.93 11.44
CA PRO A 120 -1.55 16.32 11.46
C PRO A 120 -2.57 16.63 10.36
N PRO A 121 -3.56 17.53 10.62
CA PRO A 121 -4.47 17.99 9.59
C PRO A 121 -3.69 18.62 8.44
N MET A 122 -4.19 18.45 7.20
CA MET A 122 -3.57 19.10 6.03
C MET A 122 -3.61 20.63 6.09
N GLU A 123 -4.49 21.19 6.92
CA GLU A 123 -4.55 22.63 7.21
C GLU A 123 -3.46 23.11 8.18
N SER A 124 -2.80 22.18 8.89
CA SER A 124 -1.68 22.56 9.74
C SER A 124 -0.54 23.07 8.85
N LYS A 125 0.16 24.11 9.32
CA LYS A 125 1.23 24.81 8.60
C LYS A 125 2.08 23.86 7.76
N ILE A 126 1.81 23.82 6.47
CA ILE A 126 2.74 23.24 5.50
C ILE A 126 3.90 24.24 5.46
N ARG A 127 5.12 23.81 5.76
CA ARG A 127 6.30 24.69 5.80
C ARG A 127 6.31 25.60 4.56
N GLY A 128 6.04 26.89 4.75
CA GLY A 128 6.10 27.93 3.72
C GLY A 128 4.80 28.26 2.97
N ALA A 129 3.67 27.63 3.27
CA ALA A 129 2.37 28.02 2.76
C ALA A 129 1.25 27.61 3.73
N GLN A 130 0.19 28.39 3.85
CA GLN A 130 -1.03 27.99 4.55
C GLN A 130 -1.93 27.28 3.54
N ALA A 131 -2.25 26.02 3.81
CA ALA A 131 -3.32 25.33 3.10
C ALA A 131 -4.64 25.57 3.83
N ARG A 132 -5.66 26.02 3.13
CA ARG A 132 -7.02 26.18 3.67
C ARG A 132 -7.98 25.33 2.89
N PHE A 133 -8.84 24.61 3.60
CA PHE A 133 -9.98 23.96 2.97
C PHE A 133 -11.11 24.99 2.79
N VAL A 134 -11.56 25.11 1.56
CA VAL A 134 -12.72 25.94 1.23
C VAL A 134 -13.83 25.02 0.75
N GLN A 135 -14.97 25.04 1.47
CA GLN A 135 -16.15 24.29 1.03
C GLN A 135 -16.81 25.03 -0.13
N SER A 136 -17.08 24.33 -1.23
CA SER A 136 -17.79 24.90 -2.36
C SER A 136 -19.22 25.27 -1.99
N LYS A 137 -19.63 26.51 -2.28
CA LYS A 137 -21.03 26.92 -2.18
C LYS A 137 -21.90 26.35 -3.32
N TYR A 138 -21.29 25.92 -4.42
CA TYR A 138 -22.01 25.57 -5.65
C TYR A 138 -22.04 24.07 -5.97
N PHE A 139 -21.22 23.26 -5.33
CA PHE A 139 -21.19 21.82 -5.55
C PHE A 139 -21.26 21.08 -4.21
N TYR A 140 -22.29 20.32 -4.01
CA TYR A 140 -22.45 19.45 -2.86
C TYR A 140 -21.19 18.59 -2.63
N LYS A 141 -20.59 18.70 -1.45
CA LYS A 141 -19.46 17.92 -0.96
C LYS A 141 -18.08 18.12 -1.67
N SER A 142 -17.88 19.16 -2.46
CA SER A 142 -16.54 19.47 -2.98
C SER A 142 -15.77 20.36 -2.02
N ARG A 143 -14.60 19.92 -1.59
CA ARG A 143 -13.65 20.71 -0.81
C ARG A 143 -12.50 21.13 -1.71
N TYR A 144 -11.93 22.30 -1.43
CA TYR A 144 -10.77 22.83 -2.16
C TYR A 144 -9.63 22.98 -1.18
N ILE A 145 -8.43 22.60 -1.57
CA ILE A 145 -7.21 23.05 -0.90
C ILE A 145 -6.77 24.32 -1.60
N CYS A 146 -6.82 25.45 -0.88
CA CYS A 146 -6.25 26.71 -1.34
C CYS A 146 -4.88 26.86 -0.69
N PHE A 147 -3.85 27.09 -1.49
CA PHE A 147 -2.54 27.51 -1.01
C PHE A 147 -2.42 29.02 -1.15
N ASP A 148 -1.85 29.69 -0.13
CA ASP A 148 -1.53 31.11 -0.23
C ASP A 148 -0.65 31.34 -1.45
N ASN A 149 -1.03 32.29 -2.30
CA ASN A 149 -0.41 32.70 -3.57
C ASN A 149 -0.84 31.93 -4.83
N CYS A 150 -2.11 31.95 -5.16
CA CYS A 150 -2.65 31.89 -6.52
C CYS A 150 -3.18 30.59 -7.10
N ASN A 151 -3.11 29.43 -6.48
CA ASN A 151 -3.70 28.24 -7.11
C ASN A 151 -4.62 27.49 -6.13
N SER A 152 -5.92 27.74 -6.23
CA SER A 152 -6.91 26.86 -5.62
C SER A 152 -6.90 25.51 -6.36
N ILE A 153 -6.58 24.43 -5.65
CA ILE A 153 -6.67 23.09 -6.20
C ILE A 153 -8.01 22.52 -5.81
N ARG A 154 -8.83 22.26 -6.79
CA ARG A 154 -10.12 21.61 -6.58
C ARG A 154 -9.89 20.16 -6.24
N ILE A 155 -10.31 19.74 -5.04
CA ILE A 155 -10.31 18.34 -4.63
C ILE A 155 -11.77 17.94 -4.53
N SER A 156 -12.28 17.23 -5.52
CA SER A 156 -13.55 16.54 -5.33
C SER A 156 -13.30 15.23 -4.56
N GLU A 157 -14.25 14.82 -3.72
CA GLU A 157 -14.18 13.48 -3.09
C GLU A 157 -13.91 12.40 -4.14
N LYS A 158 -14.55 12.50 -5.31
CA LYS A 158 -14.33 11.59 -6.43
C LYS A 158 -12.88 11.57 -6.90
N GLU A 159 -12.20 12.71 -6.98
CA GLU A 159 -10.78 12.79 -7.35
C GLU A 159 -9.86 12.25 -6.25
N VAL A 160 -10.27 12.38 -4.96
CA VAL A 160 -9.56 11.75 -3.86
C VAL A 160 -9.66 10.23 -3.97
N PHE A 161 -10.76 9.69 -4.45
CA PHE A 161 -11.05 8.26 -4.45
C PHE A 161 -10.81 7.55 -5.78
N GLU A 162 -11.01 8.21 -6.90
CA GLU A 162 -10.84 7.63 -8.24
C GLU A 162 -9.45 7.88 -8.84
N SER A 163 -8.70 8.87 -8.36
CA SER A 163 -7.40 9.15 -8.95
C SER A 163 -6.42 8.03 -8.65
N LYS A 164 -5.66 7.65 -9.67
CA LYS A 164 -4.55 6.68 -9.66
C LYS A 164 -3.42 7.23 -8.75
N ARG A 165 -3.63 7.23 -7.43
CA ARG A 165 -2.72 7.85 -6.47
C ARG A 165 -1.63 6.89 -6.10
N ALA A 166 -0.45 7.43 -5.95
CA ALA A 166 0.62 6.75 -5.30
C ALA A 166 0.76 7.29 -3.87
N ALA A 167 0.82 6.38 -2.93
CA ALA A 167 1.15 6.66 -1.56
C ALA A 167 2.01 5.51 -1.02
N VAL A 168 2.88 5.82 -0.09
CA VAL A 168 3.62 4.81 0.66
C VAL A 168 3.44 5.03 2.14
N LEU A 169 3.41 3.93 2.87
CA LEU A 169 3.50 3.84 4.31
C LEU A 169 4.67 2.91 4.63
N TRP A 170 5.56 3.36 5.48
CA TRP A 170 6.53 2.51 6.16
C TRP A 170 6.36 2.70 7.67
N ILE A 171 6.44 1.64 8.44
CA ILE A 171 6.35 1.67 9.89
C ILE A 171 7.21 0.55 10.50
N ASP A 172 7.99 0.88 11.52
CA ASP A 172 8.67 -0.09 12.36
C ASP A 172 7.81 -0.34 13.61
N GLU A 173 7.26 -1.54 13.73
CA GLU A 173 6.41 -1.90 14.87
C GLU A 173 7.15 -1.87 16.21
N ARG A 174 8.47 -2.01 16.23
CA ARG A 174 9.28 -2.05 17.45
C ARG A 174 9.51 -0.65 18.01
N THR A 175 9.88 0.30 17.16
CA THR A 175 10.17 1.69 17.57
C THR A 175 8.92 2.57 17.48
N GLY A 176 7.93 2.15 16.71
CA GLY A 176 6.77 2.95 16.36
C GLY A 176 7.12 4.13 15.46
N ASP A 177 8.28 4.07 14.80
CA ASP A 177 8.65 5.06 13.79
C ASP A 177 7.89 4.80 12.51
N TYR A 178 7.52 5.85 11.82
CA TYR A 178 6.82 5.75 10.55
C TYR A 178 7.24 6.84 9.58
N PHE A 179 7.03 6.54 8.32
CA PHE A 179 7.15 7.46 7.20
C PHE A 179 5.93 7.32 6.29
N VAL A 180 5.39 8.45 5.88
CA VAL A 180 4.29 8.54 4.94
C VAL A 180 4.68 9.46 3.80
N ALA A 181 4.43 9.05 2.57
CA ALA A 181 4.47 9.93 1.42
C ALA A 181 3.23 9.71 0.55
N TRP A 182 2.73 10.77 -0.02
CA TRP A 182 1.51 10.77 -0.82
C TRP A 182 1.59 11.77 -1.96
N ILE A 183 1.22 11.32 -3.17
CA ILE A 183 1.13 12.17 -4.37
C ILE A 183 -0.33 12.58 -4.58
N PHE A 184 -0.53 13.87 -4.72
CA PHE A 184 -1.81 14.43 -5.12
C PHE A 184 -1.70 15.10 -6.49
N ASN A 185 -2.67 14.81 -7.37
CA ASN A 185 -2.79 15.38 -8.72
C ASN A 185 -1.48 15.37 -9.54
N LYS A 186 -0.63 14.34 -9.35
CA LYS A 186 0.67 14.13 -10.02
C LYS A 186 1.71 15.26 -9.82
N HIS A 187 1.36 16.36 -9.15
CA HIS A 187 2.23 17.52 -9.01
C HIS A 187 2.63 17.85 -7.58
N TYR A 188 1.89 17.29 -6.63
CA TYR A 188 2.08 17.60 -5.22
C TYR A 188 2.53 16.35 -4.47
N LEU A 189 3.66 16.45 -3.81
CA LEU A 189 4.19 15.42 -2.93
C LEU A 189 4.12 15.93 -1.49
N PHE A 190 3.42 15.19 -0.66
CA PHE A 190 3.34 15.42 0.77
C PHE A 190 4.08 14.30 1.49
N THR A 191 4.88 14.64 2.47
CA THR A 191 5.59 13.68 3.31
C THR A 191 5.41 14.02 4.79
N HIS A 192 5.41 13.00 5.63
CA HIS A 192 5.36 13.13 7.08
C HIS A 192 6.09 11.96 7.72
N LYS A 193 6.92 12.23 8.72
CA LYS A 193 7.57 11.22 9.56
C LYS A 193 7.23 11.45 11.02
N LYS A 194 7.42 10.45 11.87
CA LYS A 194 7.25 10.59 13.32
C LYS A 194 8.12 11.71 13.85
N GLY A 195 7.51 12.59 14.64
CA GLY A 195 8.16 13.79 15.20
C GLY A 195 8.02 15.06 14.36
N ASP A 196 7.50 14.96 13.14
CA ASP A 196 7.16 16.16 12.38
C ASP A 196 5.87 16.79 12.94
N ASP A 197 5.88 18.13 13.14
CA ASP A 197 4.70 18.87 13.60
C ASP A 197 3.68 19.15 12.48
N SER A 198 4.11 18.99 11.22
CA SER A 198 3.32 19.32 10.06
C SER A 198 3.77 18.55 8.83
N TRP A 199 2.89 18.51 7.82
CA TRP A 199 3.25 17.94 6.53
C TRP A 199 4.36 18.74 5.84
N CYS A 200 5.37 18.04 5.34
CA CYS A 200 6.35 18.60 4.43
C CYS A 200 5.81 18.58 3.02
N TRP A 201 5.91 19.67 2.30
CA TRP A 201 5.42 19.79 0.94
C TRP A 201 6.52 20.27 0.00
N ASN A 202 6.66 19.60 -1.16
CA ASN A 202 7.59 20.01 -2.19
C ASN A 202 6.85 20.59 -3.39
N ARG A 203 6.88 21.94 -3.53
CA ARG A 203 6.19 22.69 -4.58
C ARG A 203 6.94 22.73 -5.92
N LYS A 204 8.18 22.27 -5.99
CA LYS A 204 9.09 22.71 -7.05
C LYS A 204 8.88 22.09 -8.44
N TRP A 205 7.87 21.24 -8.61
CA TRP A 205 7.78 20.42 -9.82
C TRP A 205 6.51 20.71 -10.64
N THR A 206 6.62 21.70 -11.52
CA THR A 206 5.56 21.95 -12.52
C THR A 206 5.59 20.92 -13.65
N LYS A 207 6.74 20.35 -13.94
CA LYS A 207 6.99 19.24 -14.91
C LYS A 207 8.40 18.67 -14.64
N PRO A 208 8.61 17.33 -14.72
CA PRO A 208 7.63 16.26 -14.97
C PRO A 208 6.74 15.95 -13.76
N GLY A 209 5.52 15.47 -14.00
CA GLY A 209 4.62 15.03 -12.91
C GLY A 209 5.06 13.71 -12.28
N TYR A 210 4.55 13.41 -11.08
CA TYR A 210 4.82 12.17 -10.36
C TYR A 210 3.85 11.06 -10.78
N LEU A 211 4.33 9.83 -10.91
CA LEU A 211 3.53 8.66 -11.25
C LEU A 211 3.39 7.70 -10.08
N ASP A 212 4.49 7.39 -9.40
CA ASP A 212 4.51 6.39 -8.34
C ASP A 212 5.63 6.62 -7.32
N LEU A 213 5.49 6.00 -6.15
CA LEU A 213 6.39 6.07 -5.01
C LEU A 213 6.76 4.69 -4.49
N ALA A 214 7.99 4.57 -4.01
CA ALA A 214 8.43 3.47 -3.16
C ALA A 214 9.37 4.01 -2.07
N TYR A 215 9.36 3.40 -0.88
CA TYR A 215 10.22 3.84 0.22
C TYR A 215 10.92 2.64 0.86
N LYS A 216 12.22 2.75 1.02
CA LYS A 216 13.04 1.73 1.66
C LYS A 216 14.33 2.35 2.21
N ASN A 217 14.76 1.95 3.40
CA ASN A 217 16.03 2.36 4.00
C ASN A 217 16.21 3.89 4.03
N ASN A 218 15.21 4.61 4.55
CA ASN A 218 15.16 6.07 4.61
C ASN A 218 15.26 6.79 3.26
N LYS A 219 15.08 6.08 2.15
CA LYS A 219 15.09 6.66 0.81
C LYS A 219 13.72 6.56 0.17
N LEU A 220 13.23 7.69 -0.35
CA LEU A 220 12.01 7.78 -1.14
C LEU A 220 12.39 7.78 -2.63
N TYR A 221 11.90 6.79 -3.34
CA TYR A 221 12.05 6.65 -4.78
C TYR A 221 10.80 7.20 -5.44
N ILE A 222 10.97 8.10 -6.40
CA ILE A 222 9.88 8.78 -7.10
C ILE A 222 10.02 8.50 -8.59
N TYR A 223 9.02 7.83 -9.16
CA TYR A 223 8.91 7.61 -10.59
C TYR A 223 8.06 8.71 -11.24
N ASN A 224 8.56 9.36 -12.26
CA ASN A 224 7.92 10.52 -12.87
C ASN A 224 7.35 10.24 -14.29
N THR A 225 6.64 11.21 -14.84
CA THR A 225 6.01 11.10 -16.19
C THR A 225 7.02 10.96 -17.32
N ASP A 226 8.24 11.43 -17.14
CA ASP A 226 9.32 11.33 -18.14
C ASP A 226 10.10 10.02 -17.99
N ASN A 227 9.59 9.11 -17.16
CA ASN A 227 10.15 7.77 -16.91
C ASN A 227 11.50 7.75 -16.18
N TYR A 228 11.83 8.80 -15.44
CA TYR A 228 12.99 8.84 -14.57
C TYR A 228 12.65 8.44 -13.14
N ILE A 229 13.65 7.94 -12.43
CA ILE A 229 13.58 7.70 -10.98
C ILE A 229 14.45 8.73 -10.28
N LYS A 230 13.84 9.48 -9.37
CA LYS A 230 14.52 10.34 -8.41
C LYS A 230 14.56 9.67 -7.06
N ILE A 231 15.64 9.88 -6.32
CA ILE A 231 15.83 9.36 -4.97
C ILE A 231 16.01 10.52 -4.03
N PHE A 232 15.24 10.53 -2.93
CA PHE A 232 15.39 11.49 -1.85
C PHE A 232 15.79 10.76 -0.57
N ASP A 233 16.83 11.23 0.10
CA ASP A 233 17.28 10.71 1.38
C ASP A 233 16.57 11.47 2.52
N PHE A 234 15.94 10.72 3.42
CA PHE A 234 15.22 11.19 4.61
C PHE A 234 15.92 10.82 5.92
N SER A 235 17.17 10.39 5.88
CA SER A 235 17.96 10.05 7.08
C SER A 235 18.30 11.28 7.92
N GLY A 236 18.39 12.47 7.32
CA GLY A 236 18.62 13.73 8.00
C GLY A 236 17.35 14.49 8.38
N ASP A 237 17.53 15.70 8.92
CA ASP A 237 16.42 16.59 9.32
C ASP A 237 15.62 17.11 8.12
N TYR A 238 16.27 17.22 6.98
CA TYR A 238 15.67 17.69 5.73
C TYR A 238 15.91 16.69 4.61
N PRO A 239 14.86 16.41 3.79
CA PRO A 239 15.02 15.55 2.63
C PRO A 239 15.98 16.18 1.61
N LYS A 240 16.94 15.40 1.13
CA LYS A 240 17.88 15.81 0.08
C LYS A 240 17.74 14.90 -1.14
N GLU A 241 17.73 15.48 -2.34
CA GLU A 241 17.80 14.70 -3.56
C GLU A 241 19.22 14.07 -3.66
N ASP A 242 19.27 12.74 -3.69
CA ASP A 242 20.51 11.95 -3.77
C ASP A 242 20.86 11.71 -5.24
N ILE A 243 21.42 12.74 -5.89
CA ILE A 243 21.78 12.68 -7.32
C ILE A 243 23.02 11.80 -7.53
N GLU A 244 24.02 11.96 -6.68
CA GLU A 244 25.32 11.32 -6.83
C GLU A 244 25.26 9.80 -6.65
N ASN A 245 24.47 9.34 -5.68
CA ASN A 245 24.30 7.91 -5.39
C ASN A 245 23.02 7.32 -6.04
N ASN A 246 22.38 8.05 -6.95
CA ASN A 246 21.23 7.54 -7.68
C ASN A 246 21.68 6.73 -8.91
N PRO A 247 21.67 5.40 -8.87
CA PRO A 247 22.13 4.57 -9.99
C PRO A 247 21.20 4.65 -11.21
N TYR A 248 20.01 5.22 -11.05
CA TYR A 248 19.01 5.40 -12.10
C TYR A 248 19.01 6.82 -12.68
N HIS A 249 19.91 7.70 -12.20
CA HIS A 249 19.97 9.09 -12.66
C HIS A 249 20.23 9.16 -14.17
N ASN A 250 19.48 10.01 -14.88
CA ASN A 250 19.55 10.17 -16.33
C ASN A 250 19.37 8.88 -17.16
N ARG A 251 18.64 7.89 -16.62
CA ARG A 251 18.37 6.61 -17.28
C ARG A 251 16.87 6.36 -17.34
N PRO A 252 16.14 7.01 -18.25
CA PRO A 252 14.69 6.81 -18.36
C PRO A 252 14.37 5.44 -18.93
N LEU A 253 13.24 4.87 -18.52
CA LEU A 253 12.69 3.70 -19.18
C LEU A 253 12.24 4.09 -20.60
N GLN A 254 12.84 3.49 -21.61
CA GLN A 254 12.38 3.56 -22.99
C GLN A 254 11.48 2.35 -23.27
N TYR A 255 10.18 2.58 -23.33
CA TYR A 255 9.19 1.56 -23.64
C TYR A 255 8.44 1.90 -24.92
N ILE A 256 8.56 1.03 -25.90
CA ILE A 256 7.80 1.10 -27.16
C ILE A 256 6.65 0.12 -27.06
N ARG A 257 5.42 0.61 -27.27
CA ARG A 257 4.22 -0.23 -27.24
C ARG A 257 4.23 -1.21 -28.40
N GLY A 258 3.94 -2.46 -28.09
CA GLY A 258 3.69 -3.45 -29.13
C GLY A 258 2.34 -3.23 -29.85
N PRO A 259 2.14 -3.85 -31.00
CA PRO A 259 0.88 -3.77 -31.73
C PRO A 259 -0.30 -4.27 -30.87
N GLY A 260 -1.36 -3.45 -30.79
CA GLY A 260 -2.56 -3.74 -30.01
C GLY A 260 -2.42 -3.66 -28.49
N GLU A 261 -1.30 -3.15 -27.99
CA GLU A 261 -1.10 -2.94 -26.56
C GLU A 261 -1.60 -1.58 -26.08
N VAL A 262 -2.32 -1.55 -24.98
CA VAL A 262 -2.77 -0.35 -24.28
C VAL A 262 -2.12 -0.33 -22.89
N LEU A 263 -1.29 0.68 -22.65
CA LEU A 263 -0.65 0.89 -21.36
C LEU A 263 -1.65 1.52 -20.39
N LEU A 264 -1.98 0.78 -19.31
CA LEU A 264 -2.93 1.23 -18.29
C LEU A 264 -2.25 1.99 -17.15
N SER A 265 -1.13 1.49 -16.66
CA SER A 265 -0.42 2.12 -15.55
C SER A 265 1.05 1.74 -15.52
N LYS A 266 1.84 2.62 -14.88
CA LYS A 266 3.26 2.42 -14.58
C LYS A 266 3.43 2.51 -13.08
N ARG A 267 4.14 1.56 -12.50
CA ARG A 267 4.44 1.49 -11.07
C ARG A 267 5.90 1.12 -10.85
N ILE A 268 6.41 1.41 -9.65
CA ILE A 268 7.70 0.92 -9.21
C ILE A 268 7.54 0.02 -7.98
N ALA A 269 8.47 -0.89 -7.83
CA ALA A 269 8.64 -1.68 -6.60
C ALA A 269 10.13 -1.85 -6.30
N ILE A 270 10.46 -2.03 -5.03
CA ILE A 270 11.83 -2.25 -4.58
C ILE A 270 11.93 -3.68 -4.09
N GLN A 271 12.88 -4.42 -4.63
CA GLN A 271 13.20 -5.78 -4.22
C GLN A 271 13.87 -5.82 -2.84
N LYS A 272 13.96 -6.99 -2.23
CA LYS A 272 14.73 -7.19 -0.99
C LYS A 272 16.19 -6.82 -1.19
N SER A 273 16.75 -7.09 -2.36
CA SER A 273 18.10 -6.67 -2.75
C SER A 273 18.31 -5.16 -2.72
N GLY A 274 17.25 -4.36 -2.78
CA GLY A 274 17.28 -2.91 -2.93
C GLY A 274 17.18 -2.44 -4.37
N GLU A 275 17.14 -3.34 -5.33
CA GLU A 275 16.99 -2.99 -6.75
C GLU A 275 15.56 -2.55 -7.05
N VAL A 276 15.44 -1.57 -7.94
CA VAL A 276 14.14 -1.05 -8.36
C VAL A 276 13.65 -1.79 -9.60
N LEU A 277 12.40 -2.20 -9.54
CA LEU A 277 11.65 -2.72 -10.67
C LEU A 277 10.68 -1.65 -11.19
N ILE A 278 10.59 -1.48 -12.50
CA ILE A 278 9.52 -0.72 -13.15
C ILE A 278 8.53 -1.75 -13.72
N ILE A 279 7.26 -1.58 -13.34
CA ILE A 279 6.19 -2.51 -13.68
C ILE A 279 5.17 -1.77 -14.54
N LEU A 280 4.97 -2.25 -15.77
CA LEU A 280 3.96 -1.75 -16.67
C LEU A 280 2.77 -2.72 -16.68
N ARG A 281 1.58 -2.21 -16.42
CA ARG A 281 0.33 -2.94 -16.62
C ARG A 281 -0.24 -2.59 -17.99
N VAL A 282 -0.43 -3.59 -18.81
CA VAL A 282 -0.80 -3.47 -20.22
C VAL A 282 -2.02 -4.35 -20.49
N ILE A 283 -2.89 -3.92 -21.40
CA ILE A 283 -3.93 -4.77 -21.99
C ILE A 283 -3.56 -5.00 -23.47
N LYS A 284 -3.69 -6.27 -23.88
CA LYS A 284 -3.63 -6.67 -25.30
C LYS A 284 -4.87 -7.52 -25.62
N GLY A 285 -5.77 -6.98 -26.43
CA GLY A 285 -7.10 -7.55 -26.58
C GLY A 285 -7.88 -7.57 -25.27
N TYR A 286 -8.20 -8.73 -24.75
CA TYR A 286 -8.89 -8.92 -23.46
C TYR A 286 -7.97 -9.36 -22.33
N ASN A 287 -6.66 -9.52 -22.59
CA ASN A 287 -5.71 -10.08 -21.65
C ASN A 287 -4.95 -8.97 -20.92
N PHE A 288 -4.87 -9.09 -19.60
CA PHE A 288 -3.96 -8.29 -18.77
C PHE A 288 -2.56 -8.90 -18.84
N LEU A 289 -1.58 -8.03 -19.06
CA LEU A 289 -0.16 -8.36 -19.10
C LEU A 289 0.61 -7.45 -18.16
N PHE A 290 1.67 -7.98 -17.60
CA PHE A 290 2.60 -7.21 -16.79
C PHE A 290 4.00 -7.33 -17.38
N TRP A 291 4.61 -6.18 -17.72
CA TRP A 291 5.98 -6.11 -18.16
C TRP A 291 6.82 -5.56 -17.03
N ILE A 292 7.84 -6.33 -16.60
CA ILE A 292 8.75 -5.92 -15.54
C ILE A 292 10.08 -5.56 -16.17
N PHE A 293 10.63 -4.43 -15.74
CA PHE A 293 11.93 -3.95 -16.18
C PHE A 293 12.85 -3.79 -14.98
N LYS A 294 14.07 -4.27 -15.14
CA LYS A 294 15.16 -4.14 -14.19
C LYS A 294 16.33 -3.42 -14.85
N MET A 295 17.08 -2.61 -14.09
CA MET A 295 18.26 -1.94 -14.62
C MET A 295 19.40 -2.93 -14.81
N ASN A 296 19.89 -3.05 -16.04
CA ASN A 296 21.18 -3.67 -16.31
C ASN A 296 22.27 -2.59 -16.19
N PHE A 297 23.04 -2.63 -15.11
CA PHE A 297 24.04 -1.60 -14.82
C PHE A 297 25.25 -1.65 -15.74
N GLU A 298 25.63 -2.83 -16.26
CA GLU A 298 26.72 -2.98 -17.22
C GLU A 298 26.36 -2.31 -18.54
N ARG A 299 25.17 -2.58 -19.05
CA ARG A 299 24.65 -2.00 -20.31
C ARG A 299 24.01 -0.63 -20.13
N ARG A 300 23.86 -0.17 -18.90
CA ARG A 300 23.25 1.12 -18.51
C ARG A 300 21.84 1.34 -19.09
N LYS A 301 21.03 0.28 -19.18
CA LYS A 301 19.67 0.35 -19.72
C LYS A 301 18.69 -0.54 -18.94
N TRP A 302 17.41 -0.20 -19.03
CA TRP A 302 16.35 -1.04 -18.52
C TRP A 302 16.14 -2.22 -19.46
N GLU A 303 16.15 -3.42 -18.91
CA GLU A 303 15.88 -4.65 -19.63
C GLU A 303 14.64 -5.32 -19.06
N ARG A 304 13.83 -5.91 -19.94
CA ARG A 304 12.68 -6.67 -19.53
C ARG A 304 13.13 -7.97 -18.89
N VAL A 305 12.50 -8.31 -17.77
CA VAL A 305 12.72 -9.57 -17.05
C VAL A 305 11.41 -10.33 -16.90
N ASP A 306 11.49 -11.66 -16.96
CA ASP A 306 10.35 -12.56 -16.80
C ASP A 306 10.33 -13.23 -15.42
N SER A 307 11.25 -12.86 -14.53
CA SER A 307 11.33 -13.31 -13.15
C SER A 307 11.74 -12.18 -12.22
N ILE A 308 11.24 -12.21 -10.99
CA ILE A 308 11.59 -11.29 -9.90
C ILE A 308 12.36 -11.98 -8.77
N GLY A 309 12.81 -13.22 -9.00
CA GLY A 309 13.47 -14.06 -7.99
C GLY A 309 12.55 -15.13 -7.41
N ASP A 310 13.16 -16.07 -6.70
CA ASP A 310 12.48 -17.31 -6.29
C ASP A 310 11.68 -17.18 -4.98
N ASP A 311 11.84 -16.08 -4.24
CA ASP A 311 11.19 -15.88 -2.94
C ASP A 311 10.45 -14.54 -2.83
N GLU A 312 10.19 -13.89 -3.95
CA GLU A 312 9.47 -12.61 -3.98
C GLU A 312 8.19 -12.68 -4.83
N MET A 313 7.20 -11.91 -4.43
CA MET A 313 5.99 -11.62 -5.19
C MET A 313 5.69 -10.11 -5.12
N ILE A 314 4.85 -9.63 -6.01
CA ILE A 314 4.45 -8.23 -6.05
C ILE A 314 2.98 -8.11 -5.66
N ILE A 315 2.69 -7.21 -4.71
CA ILE A 315 1.35 -6.65 -4.55
C ILE A 315 1.34 -5.32 -5.28
N PHE A 316 0.71 -5.31 -6.45
CA PHE A 316 0.74 -4.17 -7.35
C PHE A 316 0.14 -2.91 -6.70
N GLY A 317 0.91 -1.83 -6.70
CA GLY A 317 0.54 -0.57 -6.06
C GLY A 317 1.06 -0.38 -4.63
N HIS A 318 1.83 -1.33 -4.08
CA HIS A 318 2.44 -1.18 -2.75
C HIS A 318 3.83 -0.55 -2.76
N GLY A 319 4.47 -0.41 -3.92
CA GLY A 319 5.82 0.13 -4.05
C GLY A 319 6.95 -0.79 -3.55
N LEU A 320 6.63 -1.96 -3.05
CA LEU A 320 7.59 -2.95 -2.54
C LEU A 320 7.24 -4.34 -3.04
N THR A 321 8.28 -5.19 -3.21
CA THR A 321 8.09 -6.64 -3.27
C THR A 321 7.87 -7.17 -1.85
N VAL A 322 7.16 -8.28 -1.76
CA VAL A 322 6.94 -8.99 -0.51
C VAL A 322 7.48 -10.40 -0.63
N ARG A 323 7.80 -11.00 0.51
CA ARG A 323 8.23 -12.39 0.52
C ARG A 323 7.09 -13.29 0.01
N ALA A 324 7.40 -14.12 -0.97
CA ALA A 324 6.45 -15.12 -1.45
C ALA A 324 6.34 -16.28 -0.47
N PRO A 325 5.19 -16.94 -0.40
CA PRO A 325 5.09 -18.25 0.22
C PRO A 325 5.98 -19.24 -0.56
N VAL A 326 6.63 -20.15 0.15
CA VAL A 326 7.50 -21.17 -0.43
C VAL A 326 6.72 -22.15 -1.33
N GLN A 327 5.42 -22.32 -1.04
CA GLN A 327 4.50 -23.19 -1.80
C GLN A 327 3.34 -22.37 -2.34
N ASP A 328 2.76 -22.80 -3.46
CA ASP A 328 1.49 -22.26 -3.95
C ASP A 328 0.40 -22.52 -2.89
N ILE A 329 -0.08 -21.45 -2.30
CA ILE A 329 -1.14 -21.52 -1.29
C ILE A 329 -2.55 -21.55 -1.89
N GLY A 330 -2.65 -21.76 -3.17
CA GLY A 330 -3.89 -21.70 -3.95
C GLY A 330 -4.13 -20.32 -4.56
N ASP A 331 -5.11 -20.26 -5.46
CA ASP A 331 -5.46 -19.04 -6.20
C ASP A 331 -4.29 -18.42 -7.02
N GLY A 332 -3.21 -19.18 -7.26
CA GLY A 332 -2.02 -18.77 -8.01
C GLY A 332 -1.06 -17.85 -7.24
N VAL A 333 -1.27 -17.67 -5.93
CA VAL A 333 -0.38 -16.84 -5.09
C VAL A 333 0.86 -17.63 -4.73
N LYS A 334 1.96 -17.33 -5.38
CA LYS A 334 3.26 -18.00 -5.23
C LYS A 334 4.41 -17.06 -5.57
N SER A 335 5.63 -17.57 -5.47
CA SER A 335 6.82 -16.89 -5.99
C SER A 335 6.65 -16.54 -7.48
N GLY A 336 7.11 -15.36 -7.88
CA GLY A 336 6.98 -14.88 -9.25
C GLY A 336 5.56 -14.47 -9.65
N SER A 337 4.65 -14.22 -8.69
CA SER A 337 3.30 -13.76 -8.99
C SER A 337 3.10 -12.26 -8.70
N ILE A 338 2.13 -11.66 -9.37
CA ILE A 338 1.67 -10.28 -9.15
C ILE A 338 0.21 -10.31 -8.75
N CYS A 339 -0.08 -9.94 -7.50
CA CYS A 339 -1.43 -9.70 -7.03
C CYS A 339 -1.88 -8.29 -7.42
N PHE A 340 -2.99 -8.16 -8.13
CA PHE A 340 -3.48 -6.87 -8.62
C PHE A 340 -5.00 -6.74 -8.49
N VAL A 341 -5.50 -5.53 -8.69
CA VAL A 341 -6.92 -5.21 -8.70
C VAL A 341 -7.25 -4.41 -9.95
N GLU A 342 -8.37 -4.72 -10.58
CA GLU A 342 -8.95 -4.00 -11.72
C GLU A 342 -10.19 -3.25 -11.26
N TYR A 343 -10.35 -2.00 -11.72
CA TYR A 343 -11.46 -1.13 -11.33
C TYR A 343 -12.31 -0.64 -12.51
N ASP A 344 -11.75 -0.65 -13.75
CA ASP A 344 -12.30 0.19 -14.83
C ASP A 344 -13.59 -0.35 -15.48
N ARG A 345 -13.80 -1.65 -15.61
CA ARG A 345 -14.99 -2.21 -16.30
C ARG A 345 -15.83 -3.14 -15.43
N GLN A 346 -15.19 -4.14 -14.89
CA GLN A 346 -15.75 -5.05 -13.91
C GLN A 346 -14.71 -5.23 -12.82
N PRO A 347 -14.94 -4.70 -11.62
CA PRO A 347 -13.95 -4.80 -10.55
C PRO A 347 -13.63 -6.26 -10.24
N PHE A 348 -12.38 -6.63 -10.31
CA PHE A 348 -11.93 -7.95 -9.88
C PHE A 348 -10.50 -7.90 -9.32
N SER A 349 -10.20 -8.86 -8.48
CA SER A 349 -8.84 -9.11 -8.03
C SER A 349 -8.27 -10.29 -8.78
N GLY A 350 -7.04 -10.16 -9.26
CA GLY A 350 -6.36 -11.20 -10.02
C GLY A 350 -4.96 -11.47 -9.48
N VAL A 351 -4.47 -12.65 -9.85
CA VAL A 351 -3.07 -13.03 -9.66
C VAL A 351 -2.49 -13.33 -11.03
N PHE A 352 -1.47 -12.62 -11.42
CA PHE A 352 -0.73 -12.83 -12.65
C PHE A 352 0.53 -13.63 -12.36
N ASP A 353 0.70 -14.73 -13.05
CA ASP A 353 1.88 -15.59 -12.99
C ASP A 353 2.89 -15.13 -14.06
N LEU A 354 4.05 -14.66 -13.62
CA LEU A 354 5.10 -14.16 -14.52
C LEU A 354 5.66 -15.24 -15.44
N ALA A 355 5.80 -16.47 -14.96
CA ALA A 355 6.38 -17.56 -15.74
C ALA A 355 5.47 -18.01 -16.88
N THR A 356 4.15 -18.00 -16.66
CA THR A 356 3.17 -18.50 -17.65
C THR A 356 2.44 -17.39 -18.39
N GLY A 357 2.52 -16.14 -17.89
CA GLY A 357 1.76 -15.02 -18.43
C GLY A 357 0.25 -15.13 -18.23
N LYS A 358 -0.22 -16.00 -17.35
CA LYS A 358 -1.64 -16.26 -17.12
C LYS A 358 -2.18 -15.51 -15.92
N VAL A 359 -3.44 -15.10 -15.99
CA VAL A 359 -4.18 -14.51 -14.88
C VAL A 359 -5.09 -15.56 -14.26
N THR A 360 -4.92 -15.80 -12.96
CA THR A 360 -5.85 -16.58 -12.15
C THR A 360 -6.79 -15.62 -11.43
N ARG A 361 -8.09 -15.92 -11.50
CA ARG A 361 -9.12 -15.21 -10.73
C ARG A 361 -9.50 -16.08 -9.54
N PRO A 362 -9.30 -15.62 -8.32
CA PRO A 362 -9.66 -16.41 -7.14
C PRO A 362 -11.15 -16.74 -7.13
N ASN A 363 -11.49 -18.03 -7.06
CA ASN A 363 -12.85 -18.57 -7.27
C ASN A 363 -13.86 -18.21 -6.17
N LYS A 364 -13.43 -17.71 -5.02
CA LYS A 364 -14.30 -17.51 -3.85
C LYS A 364 -15.06 -16.18 -3.83
N PHE A 365 -14.92 -15.35 -4.87
CA PHE A 365 -15.65 -14.06 -4.93
C PHE A 365 -17.03 -14.20 -5.58
N ARG A 366 -18.02 -14.73 -4.84
CA ARG A 366 -19.43 -14.69 -5.23
C ARG A 366 -20.13 -13.35 -4.97
N TYR A 367 -19.43 -12.39 -4.38
CA TYR A 367 -20.01 -11.09 -4.07
C TYR A 367 -19.58 -10.08 -5.13
N HIS A 368 -20.54 -9.44 -5.78
CA HIS A 368 -20.38 -8.25 -6.62
C HIS A 368 -19.83 -7.08 -5.77
N MET A 369 -18.56 -7.16 -5.39
CA MET A 369 -17.94 -6.14 -4.56
C MET A 369 -17.11 -5.23 -5.42
N SER A 370 -17.53 -4.00 -5.52
CA SER A 370 -17.04 -2.99 -6.46
C SER A 370 -15.57 -2.62 -6.24
N TYR A 371 -15.02 -2.78 -5.03
CA TYR A 371 -13.65 -2.36 -4.72
C TYR A 371 -13.03 -3.26 -3.68
N SER A 372 -11.90 -3.88 -4.00
CA SER A 372 -11.10 -4.64 -3.03
C SER A 372 -9.61 -4.36 -3.21
N HIS A 373 -8.85 -4.55 -2.14
CA HIS A 373 -7.39 -4.45 -2.17
C HIS A 373 -6.77 -5.66 -1.51
N TRP A 374 -5.63 -6.08 -2.02
CA TRP A 374 -4.82 -7.11 -1.38
C TRP A 374 -4.22 -6.61 -0.07
N PHE A 375 -4.21 -7.46 0.92
CA PHE A 375 -3.65 -7.21 2.24
C PHE A 375 -2.91 -8.46 2.73
N LEU A 376 -1.71 -8.28 3.26
CA LEU A 376 -0.89 -9.35 3.80
C LEU A 376 -0.77 -9.18 5.32
N PRO A 377 -1.49 -9.98 6.11
CA PRO A 377 -1.34 -9.92 7.55
C PRO A 377 0.05 -10.43 7.97
N GLY A 378 0.67 -9.75 8.95
CA GLY A 378 1.89 -10.22 9.60
C GLY A 378 3.23 -9.85 8.94
N PHE A 379 3.25 -9.18 7.79
CA PHE A 379 4.48 -8.64 7.19
C PHE A 379 4.56 -7.14 7.40
N ALA A 380 5.58 -6.72 8.11
CA ALA A 380 6.05 -5.34 8.20
C ALA A 380 7.55 -5.32 7.86
#